data_a84770cc3d81f9d0e1d7e9c003c99be5
#
_entry.id   a84770cc3d81f9d0e1d7e9c003c99be5
#
_cell.length_a   1.000
_cell.length_b   1.000
_cell.length_c   1.000
_cell.angle_alpha   90.00
_cell.angle_beta   90.00
_cell.angle_gamma   90.00
#
_symmetry.space_group_name_H-M   'P 1'
#
loop_
_entity.id
_entity.type
_entity.pdbx_description
1 polymer ?
#
loop_
_entity_poly.entity_id
_entity_poly.type
_entity_poly.pdbx_seq_one_letter_code
_entity_poly.pdbx_strand_id
1 'polypeptide(L)'
;MGIYLGLALQFYGCPQDRLTHVLVSPPELENHPDFFYPPPKRVSVTTSRGTISSKFATITVAEVPLILLGHKLPVLRDRADLSYAALVARSQREVDLLTIPAPLTIDLLRRQLCIGTTAIPLSGLEFALYTFIASKKMQSSCTRECAGCEACTVQAADFLTLDTITRLERIATQCGVRDPRLRQLQWWAKEEEGKARFLQICARIKGKVRRVLGDASDPYIIAPLVPRRERTARYSIPLSKPLVRFTEPATLPA
;
A
#
# COMPACT_ATOMS: atom_id res chain seq x y z
N MET A 1 29.11 -7.50 -15.71
CA MET A 1 28.05 -7.17 -16.70
C MET A 1 26.64 -7.39 -16.15
N GLY A 2 26.34 -8.44 -15.38
CA GLY A 2 25.01 -8.76 -14.88
C GLY A 2 24.31 -7.69 -14.01
N ILE A 3 25.07 -6.93 -13.20
CA ILE A 3 24.49 -5.87 -12.32
C ILE A 3 23.86 -4.76 -13.15
N TYR A 4 24.48 -4.32 -14.23
CA TYR A 4 23.96 -3.26 -15.09
C TYR A 4 22.69 -3.71 -15.84
N LEU A 5 22.63 -4.98 -16.24
CA LEU A 5 21.45 -5.52 -16.90
C LEU A 5 20.26 -5.58 -15.92
N GLY A 6 20.48 -6.00 -14.67
CA GLY A 6 19.45 -6.00 -13.65
C GLY A 6 18.89 -4.60 -13.37
N LEU A 7 19.77 -3.60 -13.26
CA LEU A 7 19.34 -2.19 -13.09
C LEU A 7 18.59 -1.66 -14.30
N ALA A 8 19.07 -1.95 -15.53
CA ALA A 8 18.37 -1.54 -16.73
C ALA A 8 16.96 -2.15 -16.83
N LEU A 9 16.81 -3.45 -16.55
CA LEU A 9 15.52 -4.11 -16.51
C LEU A 9 14.61 -3.54 -15.43
N GLN A 10 15.14 -3.20 -14.27
CA GLN A 10 14.36 -2.62 -13.17
C GLN A 10 13.72 -1.28 -13.58
N PHE A 11 14.41 -0.44 -14.34
CA PHE A 11 13.91 0.87 -14.76
C PHE A 11 13.17 0.86 -16.10
N TYR A 12 13.61 0.05 -17.05
CA TYR A 12 13.10 0.04 -18.43
C TYR A 12 12.35 -1.24 -18.80
N GLY A 13 12.36 -2.26 -17.93
CA GLY A 13 11.72 -3.54 -18.19
C GLY A 13 10.18 -3.44 -18.26
N CYS A 14 9.63 -4.22 -19.17
CA CYS A 14 8.19 -4.41 -19.31
C CYS A 14 7.70 -5.53 -18.36
N PRO A 15 6.40 -5.59 -18.03
CA PRO A 15 5.86 -6.59 -17.09
C PRO A 15 6.15 -8.05 -17.46
N GLN A 16 6.35 -8.34 -18.76
CA GLN A 16 6.67 -9.66 -19.25
C GLN A 16 8.16 -10.00 -19.20
N ASP A 17 9.04 -9.03 -19.00
CA ASP A 17 10.48 -9.25 -19.00
C ASP A 17 10.92 -10.04 -17.77
N ARG A 18 11.87 -10.93 -17.95
CA ARG A 18 12.44 -11.78 -16.92
C ARG A 18 13.95 -11.67 -16.92
N LEU A 19 14.55 -11.59 -15.75
CA LEU A 19 15.96 -11.76 -15.59
C LEU A 19 16.23 -13.20 -15.18
N THR A 20 17.01 -13.90 -16.01
CA THR A 20 17.40 -15.28 -15.74
C THR A 20 18.92 -15.39 -15.65
N HIS A 21 19.39 -16.27 -14.79
CA HIS A 21 20.78 -16.64 -14.68
C HIS A 21 20.94 -18.13 -15.01
N VAL A 22 21.91 -18.44 -15.84
CA VAL A 22 22.23 -19.82 -16.19
C VAL A 22 23.31 -20.30 -15.21
N LEU A 23 22.96 -21.33 -14.46
CA LEU A 23 23.87 -22.00 -13.53
C LEU A 23 24.40 -23.27 -14.16
N VAL A 24 25.69 -23.46 -14.10
CA VAL A 24 26.40 -24.67 -14.56
C VAL A 24 26.92 -25.47 -13.37
N SER A 25 26.58 -26.74 -13.32
CA SER A 25 27.11 -27.66 -12.31
C SER A 25 27.85 -28.78 -13.01
N PRO A 26 29.04 -29.16 -12.55
CA PRO A 26 29.80 -28.58 -11.44
C PRO A 26 30.33 -27.17 -11.77
N PRO A 27 30.57 -26.31 -10.74
CA PRO A 27 30.90 -24.88 -10.94
C PRO A 27 32.25 -24.68 -11.65
N GLU A 28 33.13 -25.67 -11.66
CA GLU A 28 34.39 -25.63 -12.37
C GLU A 28 34.24 -25.57 -13.89
N LEU A 29 33.06 -25.93 -14.41
CA LEU A 29 32.73 -25.79 -15.84
C LEU A 29 32.18 -24.40 -16.15
N GLU A 30 31.71 -23.64 -15.14
CA GLU A 30 31.22 -22.31 -15.32
C GLU A 30 32.36 -21.38 -15.78
N ASN A 31 32.14 -20.67 -16.87
CA ASN A 31 33.16 -19.79 -17.47
C ASN A 31 34.43 -20.46 -17.97
N HIS A 32 34.47 -21.79 -18.07
CA HIS A 32 35.64 -22.47 -18.63
C HIS A 32 35.69 -22.25 -20.13
N PRO A 33 36.86 -21.83 -20.68
CA PRO A 33 36.97 -21.43 -22.10
C PRO A 33 36.67 -22.57 -23.08
N ASP A 34 36.92 -23.82 -22.69
CA ASP A 34 36.69 -25.00 -23.54
C ASP A 34 35.33 -25.66 -23.31
N PHE A 35 34.46 -25.07 -22.47
CA PHE A 35 33.12 -25.61 -22.19
C PHE A 35 32.06 -24.78 -22.87
N PHE A 36 31.29 -25.41 -23.77
CA PHE A 36 30.11 -24.86 -24.43
C PHE A 36 28.94 -25.81 -24.29
N TYR A 37 27.75 -25.30 -24.12
CA TYR A 37 26.54 -26.14 -23.99
C TYR A 37 25.50 -25.80 -25.10
N PRO A 38 24.89 -26.83 -25.72
CA PRO A 38 25.23 -28.24 -25.64
C PRO A 38 26.60 -28.52 -26.29
N PRO A 39 27.43 -29.32 -25.67
CA PRO A 39 28.75 -29.60 -26.24
C PRO A 39 28.61 -30.39 -27.54
N PRO A 40 29.26 -29.95 -28.63
CA PRO A 40 29.20 -30.65 -29.92
C PRO A 40 29.83 -32.02 -29.88
N LYS A 41 30.76 -32.22 -28.95
CA LYS A 41 31.41 -33.51 -28.61
C LYS A 41 31.63 -33.58 -27.11
N ARG A 42 31.74 -34.79 -26.57
CA ARG A 42 32.15 -34.97 -25.18
C ARG A 42 33.56 -34.43 -24.99
N VAL A 43 33.70 -33.45 -24.13
CA VAL A 43 34.98 -32.81 -23.80
C VAL A 43 35.29 -33.11 -22.36
N SER A 44 36.56 -33.44 -22.09
CA SER A 44 37.11 -33.55 -20.74
C SER A 44 37.83 -32.25 -20.44
N VAL A 45 37.42 -31.59 -19.37
CA VAL A 45 37.97 -30.31 -18.94
C VAL A 45 38.86 -30.57 -17.72
N THR A 46 40.12 -30.14 -17.78
CA THR A 46 41.03 -30.24 -16.68
C THR A 46 40.91 -29.00 -15.79
N THR A 47 40.57 -29.21 -14.54
CA THR A 47 40.40 -28.18 -13.52
C THR A 47 41.45 -28.35 -12.43
N SER A 48 41.54 -27.38 -11.52
CA SER A 48 42.43 -27.46 -10.34
C SER A 48 42.09 -28.63 -9.42
N ARG A 49 40.90 -29.22 -9.54
CA ARG A 49 40.42 -30.35 -8.71
C ARG A 49 40.40 -31.69 -9.45
N GLY A 50 40.88 -31.73 -10.68
CA GLY A 50 40.90 -32.94 -11.51
C GLY A 50 40.20 -32.75 -12.85
N THR A 51 40.11 -33.84 -13.61
CA THR A 51 39.47 -33.83 -14.93
C THR A 51 38.00 -34.14 -14.81
N ILE A 52 37.15 -33.22 -15.31
CA ILE A 52 35.68 -33.33 -15.30
C ILE A 52 35.21 -33.51 -16.75
N SER A 53 34.36 -34.52 -16.97
CA SER A 53 33.73 -34.71 -18.29
C SER A 53 32.47 -33.84 -18.42
N SER A 54 32.33 -33.15 -19.56
CA SER A 54 31.16 -32.39 -19.91
C SER A 54 29.84 -33.20 -19.92
N LYS A 55 29.94 -34.54 -19.93
CA LYS A 55 28.80 -35.46 -19.79
C LYS A 55 28.04 -35.26 -18.48
N PHE A 56 28.71 -34.82 -17.44
CA PHE A 56 28.13 -34.62 -16.11
C PHE A 56 27.67 -33.18 -15.88
N ALA A 57 27.80 -32.30 -16.90
CA ALA A 57 27.32 -30.94 -16.80
C ALA A 57 25.80 -30.88 -16.73
N THR A 58 25.30 -30.24 -15.71
CA THR A 58 23.86 -29.89 -15.56
C THR A 58 23.72 -28.40 -15.71
N ILE A 59 22.77 -27.99 -16.58
CA ILE A 59 22.43 -26.58 -16.78
C ILE A 59 21.08 -26.34 -16.13
N THR A 60 21.05 -25.35 -15.23
CA THR A 60 19.83 -24.91 -14.56
C THR A 60 19.62 -23.43 -14.87
N VAL A 61 18.40 -23.07 -15.24
CA VAL A 61 18.01 -21.68 -15.40
C VAL A 61 17.35 -21.22 -14.10
N ALA A 62 17.96 -20.26 -13.45
CA ALA A 62 17.40 -19.63 -12.25
C ALA A 62 16.78 -18.29 -12.62
N GLU A 63 15.54 -18.04 -12.22
CA GLU A 63 14.90 -16.74 -12.36
C GLU A 63 15.35 -15.85 -11.20
N VAL A 64 15.86 -14.66 -11.52
CA VAL A 64 16.24 -13.64 -10.54
C VAL A 64 15.02 -12.74 -10.33
N PRO A 65 14.41 -12.74 -9.13
CA PRO A 65 13.27 -11.87 -8.86
C PRO A 65 13.68 -10.41 -8.97
N LEU A 66 12.95 -9.64 -9.77
CA LEU A 66 13.16 -8.21 -10.01
C LEU A 66 11.89 -7.43 -9.75
N ILE A 67 12.04 -6.29 -9.09
CA ILE A 67 10.97 -5.30 -8.96
C ILE A 67 11.07 -4.35 -10.15
N LEU A 68 10.11 -4.43 -11.08
CA LEU A 68 10.04 -3.55 -12.24
C LEU A 68 9.40 -2.22 -11.84
N LEU A 69 10.18 -1.15 -11.86
CA LEU A 69 9.76 0.19 -11.45
C LEU A 69 9.28 1.04 -12.64
N GLY A 70 9.74 0.73 -13.86
CA GLY A 70 9.53 1.58 -15.04
C GLY A 70 8.07 1.84 -15.40
N HIS A 71 7.16 0.90 -15.11
CA HIS A 71 5.71 1.09 -15.33
C HIS A 71 4.99 1.77 -14.16
N LYS A 72 5.59 1.75 -12.97
CA LYS A 72 5.09 2.41 -11.75
C LYS A 72 5.53 3.87 -11.64
N LEU A 73 6.58 4.23 -12.36
CA LEU A 73 7.18 5.56 -12.36
C LEU A 73 7.03 6.19 -13.77
N PRO A 74 5.86 6.77 -14.11
CA PRO A 74 5.61 7.35 -15.44
C PRO A 74 6.67 8.37 -15.88
N VAL A 75 7.28 9.03 -14.91
CA VAL A 75 8.36 10.00 -15.08
C VAL A 75 9.60 9.42 -15.75
N LEU A 76 9.82 8.10 -15.67
CA LEU A 76 10.97 7.45 -16.29
C LEU A 76 10.82 7.28 -17.81
N ARG A 77 9.59 7.32 -18.33
CA ARG A 77 9.30 7.09 -19.75
C ARG A 77 9.67 8.27 -20.67
N ASP A 78 9.68 9.49 -20.13
CA ASP A 78 9.70 10.71 -20.97
C ASP A 78 11.07 11.40 -21.07
N ARG A 79 12.19 10.79 -20.65
CA ARG A 79 13.44 11.55 -20.55
C ARG A 79 14.69 10.79 -20.96
N ALA A 80 15.00 10.91 -22.24
CA ALA A 80 16.29 10.53 -22.83
C ALA A 80 17.49 11.37 -22.30
N ASP A 81 17.23 12.50 -21.62
CA ASP A 81 18.24 13.55 -21.36
C ASP A 81 18.81 13.53 -19.93
N LEU A 82 18.31 12.65 -19.05
CA LEU A 82 18.81 12.59 -17.67
C LEU A 82 20.08 11.73 -17.57
N SER A 83 21.09 12.25 -16.86
CA SER A 83 22.21 11.40 -16.45
C SER A 83 21.70 10.26 -15.55
N TYR A 84 22.41 9.13 -15.54
CA TYR A 84 22.06 7.97 -14.71
C TYR A 84 21.91 8.35 -13.21
N ALA A 85 22.81 9.18 -12.67
CA ALA A 85 22.73 9.66 -11.30
C ALA A 85 21.45 10.49 -11.02
N ALA A 86 21.08 11.35 -11.96
CA ALA A 86 19.84 12.14 -11.87
C ALA A 86 18.59 11.26 -11.95
N LEU A 87 18.63 10.21 -12.80
CA LEU A 87 17.56 9.23 -12.92
C LEU A 87 17.37 8.44 -11.61
N VAL A 88 18.45 7.93 -11.03
CA VAL A 88 18.42 7.20 -9.75
C VAL A 88 17.91 8.10 -8.63
N ALA A 89 18.44 9.32 -8.47
CA ALA A 89 18.01 10.24 -7.43
C ALA A 89 16.53 10.66 -7.56
N ARG A 90 16.02 10.74 -8.76
CA ARG A 90 14.62 11.04 -9.02
C ARG A 90 13.71 9.83 -8.75
N SER A 91 14.11 8.65 -9.22
CA SER A 91 13.38 7.41 -8.95
C SER A 91 13.33 7.11 -7.46
N GLN A 92 14.43 7.34 -6.73
CA GLN A 92 14.45 7.18 -5.27
C GLN A 92 13.44 8.11 -4.60
N ARG A 93 13.40 9.38 -4.99
CA ARG A 93 12.42 10.34 -4.44
C ARG A 93 10.97 9.91 -4.70
N GLU A 94 10.68 9.38 -5.89
CA GLU A 94 9.33 8.89 -6.19
C GLU A 94 8.98 7.61 -5.42
N VAL A 95 9.92 6.69 -5.26
CA VAL A 95 9.77 5.51 -4.39
C VAL A 95 9.57 5.94 -2.94
N ASP A 96 10.32 6.91 -2.45
CA ASP A 96 10.17 7.45 -1.10
C ASP A 96 8.78 8.08 -0.91
N LEU A 97 8.27 8.81 -1.90
CA LEU A 97 6.91 9.36 -1.88
C LEU A 97 5.83 8.27 -1.92
N LEU A 98 6.09 7.16 -2.59
CA LEU A 98 5.18 6.00 -2.64
C LEU A 98 5.25 5.16 -1.35
N THR A 99 6.41 5.14 -0.68
CA THR A 99 6.63 4.36 0.56
C THR A 99 6.32 5.12 1.83
N ILE A 100 6.46 6.45 1.83
CA ILE A 100 6.12 7.31 2.98
C ILE A 100 4.81 8.03 2.65
N PRO A 101 3.69 7.55 3.18
CA PRO A 101 2.41 8.21 2.95
C PRO A 101 2.46 9.68 3.39
N ALA A 102 1.94 10.57 2.57
CA ALA A 102 1.83 11.99 2.93
C ALA A 102 0.96 12.15 4.20
N PRO A 103 1.19 13.16 5.03
CA PRO A 103 0.33 13.42 6.18
C PRO A 103 -1.12 13.65 5.75
N LEU A 104 -2.02 13.05 6.52
CA LEU A 104 -3.46 13.25 6.40
C LEU A 104 -3.92 14.30 7.39
N THR A 105 -4.47 15.38 6.90
CA THR A 105 -5.14 16.39 7.73
C THR A 105 -6.65 16.30 7.52
N ILE A 106 -7.40 16.12 8.59
CA ILE A 106 -8.87 16.12 8.56
C ILE A 106 -9.32 17.54 8.86
N ASP A 107 -9.79 18.24 7.84
CA ASP A 107 -10.28 19.62 7.94
C ASP A 107 -11.72 19.64 8.42
N LEU A 108 -11.89 19.93 9.72
CA LEU A 108 -13.20 19.92 10.37
C LEU A 108 -14.10 21.07 9.87
N LEU A 109 -13.52 22.20 9.49
CA LEU A 109 -14.25 23.37 9.03
C LEU A 109 -14.77 23.17 7.59
N ARG A 110 -13.89 22.71 6.70
CA ARG A 110 -14.22 22.52 5.28
C ARG A 110 -14.81 21.13 4.98
N ARG A 111 -14.80 20.22 5.95
CA ARG A 111 -15.31 18.83 5.84
C ARG A 111 -14.65 18.05 4.71
N GLN A 112 -13.33 18.10 4.68
CA GLN A 112 -12.53 17.46 3.66
C GLN A 112 -11.31 16.76 4.25
N LEU A 113 -10.77 15.81 3.51
CA LEU A 113 -9.48 15.19 3.79
C LEU A 113 -8.42 15.94 2.98
N CYS A 114 -7.39 16.42 3.63
CA CYS A 114 -6.23 17.02 2.98
C CYS A 114 -5.05 16.06 3.06
N ILE A 115 -4.55 15.62 1.90
CA ILE A 115 -3.43 14.68 1.78
C ILE A 115 -2.35 15.38 0.96
N GLY A 116 -1.27 15.80 1.62
CA GLY A 116 -0.34 16.74 1.02
C GLY A 116 -1.05 18.02 0.61
N THR A 117 -1.00 18.36 -0.68
CA THR A 117 -1.69 19.51 -1.29
C THR A 117 -3.10 19.20 -1.82
N THR A 118 -3.52 17.96 -1.73
CA THR A 118 -4.77 17.49 -2.35
C THR A 118 -5.91 17.48 -1.34
N ALA A 119 -7.03 18.12 -1.67
CA ALA A 119 -8.24 18.15 -0.86
C ALA A 119 -9.33 17.24 -1.45
N ILE A 120 -9.91 16.40 -0.61
CA ILE A 120 -10.97 15.44 -0.98
C ILE A 120 -12.21 15.73 -0.16
N PRO A 121 -13.26 16.32 -0.74
CA PRO A 121 -14.51 16.63 -0.03
C PRO A 121 -15.31 15.34 0.22
N LEU A 122 -15.82 15.20 1.44
CA LEU A 122 -16.69 14.12 1.85
C LEU A 122 -18.12 14.66 2.12
N SER A 123 -19.13 13.82 1.89
CA SER A 123 -20.49 14.15 2.33
C SER A 123 -20.59 14.12 3.85
N GLY A 124 -21.63 14.72 4.41
CA GLY A 124 -21.75 14.86 5.85
C GLY A 124 -21.58 13.56 6.64
N LEU A 125 -22.30 12.51 6.26
CA LEU A 125 -22.21 11.20 6.92
C LEU A 125 -20.86 10.50 6.66
N GLU A 126 -20.32 10.61 5.45
CA GLU A 126 -19.00 10.07 5.12
C GLU A 126 -17.92 10.75 5.96
N PHE A 127 -18.00 12.08 6.09
CA PHE A 127 -17.07 12.86 6.88
C PHE A 127 -17.16 12.53 8.36
N ALA A 128 -18.37 12.44 8.92
CA ALA A 128 -18.59 12.06 10.32
C ALA A 128 -18.01 10.67 10.62
N LEU A 129 -18.25 9.67 9.75
CA LEU A 129 -17.71 8.33 9.92
C LEU A 129 -16.18 8.31 9.84
N TYR A 130 -15.60 8.99 8.85
CA TYR A 130 -14.15 9.04 8.68
C TYR A 130 -13.48 9.69 9.90
N THR A 131 -14.02 10.82 10.34
CA THR A 131 -13.55 11.55 11.52
C THR A 131 -13.69 10.72 12.79
N PHE A 132 -14.78 9.98 12.98
CA PHE A 132 -14.97 9.08 14.11
C PHE A 132 -13.90 7.98 14.16
N ILE A 133 -13.63 7.29 13.03
CA ILE A 133 -12.63 6.24 12.97
C ILE A 133 -11.22 6.81 13.22
N ALA A 134 -10.91 7.96 12.64
CA ALA A 134 -9.64 8.64 12.85
C ALA A 134 -9.45 9.06 14.32
N SER A 135 -10.50 9.62 14.94
CA SER A 135 -10.49 10.03 16.36
C SER A 135 -10.27 8.82 17.28
N LYS A 136 -10.99 7.73 17.05
CA LYS A 136 -10.81 6.49 17.82
C LYS A 136 -9.37 5.98 17.73
N LYS A 137 -8.79 6.02 16.52
CA LYS A 137 -7.38 5.68 16.32
C LYS A 137 -6.44 6.59 17.09
N MET A 138 -6.65 7.90 17.04
CA MET A 138 -5.78 8.87 17.70
C MET A 138 -5.87 8.80 19.22
N GLN A 139 -7.06 8.59 19.78
CA GLN A 139 -7.30 8.50 21.24
C GLN A 139 -6.84 7.18 21.83
N SER A 140 -6.63 6.14 21.01
CA SER A 140 -6.21 4.81 21.52
C SER A 140 -4.81 4.88 22.13
N SER A 141 -4.55 4.07 23.17
CA SER A 141 -3.24 3.94 23.80
C SER A 141 -2.25 3.09 23.02
N CYS A 142 -2.64 2.54 21.87
CA CYS A 142 -1.77 1.66 21.10
C CYS A 142 -0.55 2.38 20.53
N THR A 143 0.53 1.63 20.33
CA THR A 143 1.80 2.10 19.78
C THR A 143 1.64 2.63 18.34
N ARG A 144 2.67 3.35 17.84
CA ARG A 144 2.68 3.94 16.49
C ARG A 144 2.51 2.91 15.38
N GLU A 145 2.94 1.68 15.60
CA GLU A 145 2.95 0.57 14.62
C GLU A 145 1.81 -0.43 14.81
N CYS A 146 0.71 -0.01 15.40
CA CYS A 146 -0.42 -0.90 15.67
C CYS A 146 -1.02 -1.47 14.38
N ALA A 147 -0.95 -2.78 14.23
CA ALA A 147 -1.52 -3.54 13.12
C ALA A 147 -3.06 -3.70 13.17
N GLY A 148 -3.75 -3.04 14.11
CA GLY A 148 -5.22 -3.08 14.18
C GLY A 148 -5.78 -3.69 15.46
N CYS A 149 -5.30 -3.23 16.65
CA CYS A 149 -5.85 -3.66 17.94
C CYS A 149 -7.30 -3.18 18.12
N GLU A 150 -7.99 -3.75 19.10
CA GLU A 150 -9.37 -3.45 19.43
C GLU A 150 -9.61 -1.97 19.78
N ALA A 151 -8.63 -1.36 20.45
CA ALA A 151 -8.71 0.03 20.89
C ALA A 151 -8.72 1.03 19.73
N CYS A 152 -8.08 0.73 18.58
CA CYS A 152 -7.96 1.65 17.44
C CYS A 152 -8.78 1.25 16.20
N THR A 153 -9.60 0.20 16.32
CA THR A 153 -10.44 -0.33 15.25
C THR A 153 -11.92 -0.28 15.61
N VAL A 154 -12.77 -0.37 14.60
CA VAL A 154 -14.23 -0.45 14.71
C VAL A 154 -14.69 -1.74 14.05
N GLN A 155 -15.57 -2.50 14.67
CA GLN A 155 -16.26 -3.61 14.02
C GLN A 155 -17.45 -3.07 13.23
N ALA A 156 -17.69 -3.63 12.04
CA ALA A 156 -18.83 -3.21 11.24
C ALA A 156 -20.18 -3.51 11.91
N ALA A 157 -20.24 -4.53 12.78
CA ALA A 157 -21.41 -4.85 13.56
C ALA A 157 -21.74 -3.80 14.64
N ASP A 158 -20.70 -3.12 15.15
CA ASP A 158 -20.86 -2.13 16.23
C ASP A 158 -21.16 -0.72 15.70
N PHE A 159 -21.23 -0.55 14.40
CA PHE A 159 -21.39 0.78 13.76
C PHE A 159 -22.65 1.52 14.20
N LEU A 160 -23.75 0.81 14.39
CA LEU A 160 -25.02 1.40 14.77
C LEU A 160 -25.41 1.09 16.25
N THR A 161 -24.42 0.91 17.11
CA THR A 161 -24.69 0.95 18.55
C THR A 161 -25.07 2.38 18.97
N LEU A 162 -25.86 2.52 20.03
CA LEU A 162 -26.29 3.81 20.54
C LEU A 162 -25.12 4.75 20.84
N ASP A 163 -24.03 4.20 21.43
CA ASP A 163 -22.79 4.95 21.68
C ASP A 163 -22.16 5.48 20.40
N THR A 164 -22.02 4.64 19.39
CA THR A 164 -21.45 5.04 18.08
C THR A 164 -22.31 6.10 17.41
N ILE A 165 -23.64 5.95 17.42
CA ILE A 165 -24.57 6.93 16.83
C ILE A 165 -24.42 8.27 17.54
N THR A 166 -24.45 8.28 18.88
CA THR A 166 -24.29 9.51 19.68
C THR A 166 -22.97 10.22 19.36
N ARG A 167 -21.89 9.47 19.21
CA ARG A 167 -20.58 10.05 18.84
C ARG A 167 -20.58 10.61 17.42
N LEU A 168 -21.17 9.93 16.46
CA LEU A 168 -21.29 10.41 15.08
C LEU A 168 -22.14 11.69 14.99
N GLU A 169 -23.27 11.75 15.72
CA GLU A 169 -24.11 12.94 15.80
C GLU A 169 -23.37 14.12 16.44
N ARG A 170 -22.60 13.87 17.48
CA ARG A 170 -21.77 14.90 18.14
C ARG A 170 -20.71 15.45 17.19
N ILE A 171 -19.96 14.60 16.50
CA ILE A 171 -18.96 15.00 15.50
C ILE A 171 -19.65 15.81 14.39
N ALA A 172 -20.77 15.33 13.89
CA ALA A 172 -21.51 16.02 12.85
C ALA A 172 -21.97 17.41 13.29
N THR A 173 -22.48 17.56 14.50
CA THR A 173 -22.90 18.84 15.07
C THR A 173 -21.72 19.81 15.21
N GLN A 174 -20.59 19.33 15.73
CA GLN A 174 -19.37 20.14 15.89
C GLN A 174 -18.80 20.63 14.55
N CYS A 175 -18.90 19.79 13.50
CA CYS A 175 -18.45 20.14 12.16
C CYS A 175 -19.52 20.90 11.34
N GLY A 176 -20.65 21.29 11.93
CA GLY A 176 -21.73 21.96 11.24
C GLY A 176 -22.36 21.13 10.11
N VAL A 177 -22.34 19.80 10.23
CA VAL A 177 -22.90 18.89 9.24
C VAL A 177 -24.41 18.83 9.37
N ARG A 178 -25.11 19.25 8.32
CA ARG A 178 -26.56 19.12 8.18
C ARG A 178 -26.89 18.03 7.15
N ASP A 179 -26.74 16.76 7.53
CA ASP A 179 -27.05 15.64 6.63
C ASP A 179 -28.31 14.91 7.15
N PRO A 180 -29.42 14.88 6.39
CA PRO A 180 -30.66 14.21 6.82
C PRO A 180 -30.45 12.71 7.09
N ARG A 181 -29.42 12.08 6.51
CA ARG A 181 -29.10 10.68 6.75
C ARG A 181 -28.57 10.41 8.16
N LEU A 182 -28.07 11.42 8.87
CA LEU A 182 -27.70 11.29 10.27
C LEU A 182 -28.93 10.98 11.14
N ARG A 183 -30.09 11.55 10.82
CA ARG A 183 -31.34 11.24 11.52
C ARG A 183 -31.84 9.82 11.25
N GLN A 184 -31.40 9.21 10.17
CA GLN A 184 -31.74 7.83 9.82
C GLN A 184 -30.87 6.79 10.53
N LEU A 185 -29.76 7.17 11.18
CA LEU A 185 -28.86 6.23 11.84
C LEU A 185 -29.58 5.41 12.92
N GLN A 186 -30.42 6.06 13.72
CA GLN A 186 -31.18 5.37 14.78
C GLN A 186 -32.23 4.40 14.22
N TRP A 187 -32.81 4.72 13.06
CA TRP A 187 -33.74 3.85 12.35
C TRP A 187 -33.01 2.63 11.78
N TRP A 188 -31.85 2.82 11.14
CA TRP A 188 -31.04 1.73 10.61
C TRP A 188 -30.53 0.79 11.73
N ALA A 189 -30.30 1.30 12.93
CA ALA A 189 -29.92 0.47 14.07
C ALA A 189 -31.05 -0.51 14.48
N LYS A 190 -32.30 -0.08 14.38
CA LYS A 190 -33.46 -0.92 14.67
C LYS A 190 -33.69 -2.02 13.63
N GLU A 191 -33.29 -1.79 12.39
CA GLU A 191 -33.48 -2.69 11.26
C GLU A 191 -32.32 -3.68 11.06
N GLU A 192 -31.36 -3.73 11.97
CA GLU A 192 -30.15 -4.58 11.88
C GLU A 192 -29.32 -4.38 10.59
N GLU A 193 -29.57 -3.30 9.84
CA GLU A 193 -28.87 -2.97 8.61
C GLU A 193 -27.46 -2.37 8.82
N GLY A 194 -27.04 -2.20 10.07
CA GLY A 194 -25.83 -1.44 10.42
C GLY A 194 -24.59 -1.84 9.68
N LYS A 195 -24.33 -3.14 9.58
CA LYS A 195 -23.14 -3.67 8.88
C LYS A 195 -23.16 -3.32 7.39
N ALA A 196 -24.28 -3.50 6.73
CA ALA A 196 -24.41 -3.23 5.31
C ALA A 196 -24.22 -1.73 5.00
N ARG A 197 -24.84 -0.87 5.82
CA ARG A 197 -24.70 0.59 5.72
C ARG A 197 -23.29 1.08 5.98
N PHE A 198 -22.62 0.53 7.00
CA PHE A 198 -21.22 0.82 7.26
C PHE A 198 -20.36 0.54 6.04
N LEU A 199 -20.47 -0.66 5.48
CA LEU A 199 -19.69 -1.08 4.31
C LEU A 199 -19.97 -0.21 3.09
N GLN A 200 -21.24 0.16 2.88
CA GLN A 200 -21.64 1.06 1.80
C GLN A 200 -20.99 2.44 1.92
N ILE A 201 -20.95 3.01 3.13
CA ILE A 201 -20.32 4.31 3.36
C ILE A 201 -18.79 4.21 3.15
N CYS A 202 -18.17 3.16 3.70
CA CYS A 202 -16.74 2.89 3.47
C CYS A 202 -16.40 2.76 1.98
N ALA A 203 -17.25 2.06 1.20
CA ALA A 203 -17.07 1.91 -0.24
C ALA A 203 -17.15 3.26 -0.98
N ARG A 204 -18.08 4.15 -0.58
CA ARG A 204 -18.19 5.52 -1.15
C ARG A 204 -16.94 6.35 -0.85
N ILE A 205 -16.48 6.34 0.41
CA ILE A 205 -15.25 7.03 0.82
C ILE A 205 -14.09 6.51 0.00
N LYS A 206 -13.91 5.18 -0.07
CA LYS A 206 -12.88 4.52 -0.88
C LYS A 206 -12.92 4.96 -2.35
N GLY A 207 -14.11 5.00 -2.95
CA GLY A 207 -14.30 5.45 -4.34
C GLY A 207 -13.84 6.90 -4.55
N LYS A 208 -14.14 7.81 -3.60
CA LYS A 208 -13.71 9.21 -3.67
C LYS A 208 -12.20 9.34 -3.52
N VAL A 209 -11.61 8.68 -2.52
CA VAL A 209 -10.16 8.72 -2.27
C VAL A 209 -9.39 8.12 -3.45
N ARG A 210 -9.82 6.98 -3.97
CA ARG A 210 -9.18 6.33 -5.13
C ARG A 210 -9.27 7.14 -6.41
N ARG A 211 -10.39 7.83 -6.63
CA ARG A 211 -10.54 8.69 -7.82
C ARG A 211 -9.50 9.81 -7.86
N VAL A 212 -9.09 10.30 -6.70
CA VAL A 212 -8.18 11.44 -6.58
C VAL A 212 -6.73 10.99 -6.47
N LEU A 213 -6.45 9.94 -5.70
CA LEU A 213 -5.09 9.50 -5.38
C LEU A 213 -4.62 8.27 -6.18
N GLY A 214 -5.51 7.62 -6.91
CA GLY A 214 -5.16 6.41 -7.66
C GLY A 214 -4.60 5.31 -6.74
N ASP A 215 -3.46 4.75 -7.13
CA ASP A 215 -2.76 3.67 -6.41
C ASP A 215 -2.21 4.12 -5.04
N ALA A 216 -1.95 5.41 -4.84
CA ALA A 216 -1.50 5.96 -3.55
C ALA A 216 -2.60 6.07 -2.49
N SER A 217 -3.82 5.61 -2.78
CA SER A 217 -4.99 5.75 -1.90
C SER A 217 -5.02 4.81 -0.70
N ASP A 218 -4.36 3.66 -0.79
CA ASP A 218 -4.52 2.56 0.18
C ASP A 218 -4.24 2.94 1.65
N PRO A 219 -3.26 3.79 1.99
CA PRO A 219 -3.05 4.24 3.38
C PRO A 219 -4.20 5.06 3.96
N TYR A 220 -5.03 5.68 3.12
CA TYR A 220 -6.04 6.66 3.51
C TYR A 220 -7.47 6.14 3.48
N ILE A 221 -7.70 4.96 2.97
CA ILE A 221 -9.03 4.35 2.93
C ILE A 221 -9.34 3.66 4.27
N ILE A 222 -10.62 3.61 4.62
CA ILE A 222 -11.08 2.77 5.72
C ILE A 222 -11.02 1.31 5.23
N ALA A 223 -10.10 0.54 5.79
CA ALA A 223 -9.83 -0.83 5.38
C ALA A 223 -9.98 -1.83 6.54
N PRO A 224 -10.33 -3.09 6.26
CA PRO A 224 -10.28 -4.12 7.27
C PRO A 224 -8.83 -4.40 7.64
N LEU A 225 -8.48 -4.25 8.91
CA LEU A 225 -7.20 -4.63 9.47
C LEU A 225 -7.39 -5.99 10.15
N VAL A 226 -7.23 -7.07 9.42
CA VAL A 226 -7.52 -8.41 9.93
C VAL A 226 -6.23 -9.15 10.24
N PRO A 227 -6.02 -9.60 11.48
CA PRO A 227 -5.28 -10.83 11.68
C PRO A 227 -6.12 -11.98 11.10
N ARG A 228 -5.57 -12.79 10.22
CA ARG A 228 -6.24 -13.90 9.47
C ARG A 228 -7.01 -14.92 10.35
N ARG A 229 -7.07 -14.76 11.67
CA ARG A 229 -7.65 -15.70 12.65
C ARG A 229 -8.96 -15.25 13.28
N GLU A 230 -9.38 -14.00 13.10
CA GLU A 230 -10.62 -13.51 13.73
C GLU A 230 -11.79 -13.52 12.73
N ARG A 231 -12.93 -14.07 13.17
CA ARG A 231 -14.17 -14.16 12.37
C ARG A 231 -14.84 -12.81 12.09
N THR A 232 -14.43 -11.74 12.76
CA THR A 232 -15.04 -10.41 12.65
C THR A 232 -14.04 -9.41 12.08
N ALA A 233 -14.38 -8.82 10.95
CA ALA A 233 -13.55 -7.80 10.31
C ALA A 233 -13.55 -6.51 11.15
N ARG A 234 -12.36 -6.01 11.48
CA ARG A 234 -12.14 -4.75 12.19
C ARG A 234 -11.59 -3.71 11.23
N TYR A 235 -12.13 -2.53 11.24
CA TYR A 235 -11.85 -1.46 10.29
C TYR A 235 -11.11 -0.31 10.95
N SER A 236 -10.11 0.22 10.25
CA SER A 236 -9.40 1.45 10.63
C SER A 236 -8.79 2.09 9.38
N ILE A 237 -8.12 3.22 9.58
CA ILE A 237 -7.28 3.85 8.55
C ILE A 237 -5.87 3.27 8.71
N PRO A 238 -5.27 2.63 7.67
CA PRO A 238 -3.94 2.00 7.77
C PRO A 238 -2.81 2.98 8.13
N LEU A 239 -2.97 4.26 7.79
CA LEU A 239 -1.98 5.30 8.03
C LEU A 239 -1.52 5.35 9.50
N SER A 240 -0.22 5.52 9.74
CA SER A 240 0.33 5.60 11.11
C SER A 240 -0.15 6.86 11.84
N LYS A 241 -0.33 6.78 13.18
CA LYS A 241 -0.85 7.89 13.99
C LYS A 241 -0.13 9.24 13.80
N PRO A 242 1.22 9.31 13.79
CA PRO A 242 1.93 10.57 13.63
C PRO A 242 1.61 11.33 12.33
N LEU A 243 1.10 10.61 11.33
CA LEU A 243 0.73 11.18 10.04
C LEU A 243 -0.74 11.63 9.99
N VAL A 244 -1.54 11.40 11.03
CA VAL A 244 -2.94 11.83 11.10
C VAL A 244 -3.02 13.09 11.96
N ARG A 245 -3.63 14.14 11.42
CA ARG A 245 -3.82 15.42 12.10
C ARG A 245 -5.25 15.90 11.91
N PHE A 246 -5.72 16.73 12.84
CA PHE A 246 -6.98 17.46 12.72
C PHE A 246 -6.68 18.96 12.63
N THR A 247 -7.39 19.70 11.78
CA THR A 247 -7.36 21.17 11.85
C THR A 247 -8.23 21.61 13.01
N GLU A 248 -7.80 22.67 13.71
CA GLU A 248 -8.62 23.26 14.78
C GLU A 248 -10.01 23.68 14.29
N PRO A 249 -11.03 23.63 15.13
CA PRO A 249 -10.98 23.87 16.56
C PRO A 249 -10.83 22.60 17.37
N ALA A 250 -9.85 22.70 18.27
CA ALA A 250 -9.48 21.72 19.26
C ALA A 250 -10.68 21.21 20.04
N THR A 251 -10.58 20.00 20.51
CA THR A 251 -11.52 19.23 21.33
C THR A 251 -12.55 18.43 20.54
N LEU A 252 -12.03 17.38 19.87
CA LEU A 252 -12.90 16.21 19.64
C LEU A 252 -13.26 15.62 21.02
N PRO A 253 -14.54 15.39 21.30
CA PRO A 253 -14.95 14.80 22.57
C PRO A 253 -14.35 13.41 22.75
N ALA A 254 -13.90 13.15 23.97
CA ALA A 254 -13.47 11.84 24.42
C ALA A 254 -14.60 10.80 24.35
#